data_b2368f0ca2e03b0ddce538d09a13d53e
#
_entry.id   b2368f0ca2e03b0ddce538d09a13d53e
#
_cell.length_a   1.000
_cell.length_b   1.000
_cell.length_c   1.000
_cell.angle_alpha   90.00
_cell.angle_beta   90.00
_cell.angle_gamma   90.00
#
_symmetry.space_group_name_H-M   'P 1'
#
loop_
_entity.id
_entity.type
_entity.pdbx_description
1 polymer ?
#
loop_
_entity_poly.entity_id
_entity_poly.type
_entity_poly.pdbx_seq_one_letter_code
_entity_poly.pdbx_strand_id
1 'polypeptide(L)'
;MISLKKKIAFLSIFTALLYVLTAESLPHGYKNITLGMSLEETKENLVKDPDFGYHGDRDVSLIPNSSKSLIETDAEHGLGSNFLTRCWFQFTFDELYIITININPDKMDYYSIFTKLTEKYGQPTSFNPQAATWQDEDVTMSLEKPLTLKYIDNKLFEQTQNYSNIQKSPTEITREMFLEEL
;
A
#
# COMPACT_ATOMS: atom_id res chain seq x y z
N MET A 1 38.06 38.57 23.94
CA MET A 1 37.51 37.63 24.95
C MET A 1 36.03 37.49 24.74
N ILE A 2 35.56 36.49 24.01
CA ILE A 2 34.11 36.26 23.78
C ILE A 2 33.54 35.68 25.05
N SER A 3 32.55 36.38 25.65
CA SER A 3 31.92 36.04 26.92
C SER A 3 31.42 34.58 26.92
N LEU A 4 31.69 33.86 28.03
CA LEU A 4 31.27 32.48 28.26
C LEU A 4 29.76 32.26 27.99
N LYS A 5 28.94 33.28 28.27
CA LYS A 5 27.49 33.28 28.00
C LYS A 5 27.13 33.17 26.50
N LYS A 6 27.95 33.78 25.61
CA LYS A 6 27.75 33.68 24.15
C LYS A 6 28.12 32.26 23.64
N LYS A 7 29.10 31.59 24.24
CA LYS A 7 29.50 30.22 23.86
C LYS A 7 28.45 29.20 24.30
N ILE A 8 27.80 29.39 25.45
CA ILE A 8 26.73 28.51 25.94
C ILE A 8 25.47 28.69 25.08
N ALA A 9 25.11 29.91 24.69
CA ALA A 9 23.98 30.15 23.79
C ALA A 9 24.19 29.54 22.38
N PHE A 10 25.40 29.59 21.86
CA PHE A 10 25.74 29.00 20.55
C PHE A 10 25.72 27.47 20.59
N LEU A 11 26.15 26.85 21.70
CA LEU A 11 26.11 25.40 21.90
C LEU A 11 24.66 24.89 22.06
N SER A 12 23.78 25.64 22.71
CA SER A 12 22.37 25.24 22.87
C SER A 12 21.57 25.35 21.56
N ILE A 13 21.93 26.28 20.66
CA ILE A 13 21.30 26.39 19.33
C ILE A 13 21.78 25.25 18.42
N PHE A 14 23.02 24.81 18.54
CA PHE A 14 23.57 23.71 17.76
C PHE A 14 23.00 22.35 18.18
N THR A 15 22.69 22.14 19.47
CA THR A 15 22.04 20.91 19.94
C THR A 15 20.55 20.83 19.61
N ALA A 16 19.85 21.99 19.47
CA ALA A 16 18.45 22.03 19.06
C ALA A 16 18.25 21.71 17.56
N LEU A 17 19.29 21.82 16.73
CA LEU A 17 19.21 21.57 15.29
C LEU A 17 19.40 20.10 14.90
N LEU A 18 19.63 19.19 15.86
CA LEU A 18 19.90 17.77 15.62
C LEU A 18 18.71 16.84 15.78
N TYR A 19 17.52 17.37 16.09
CA TYR A 19 16.28 16.59 15.98
C TYR A 19 15.68 16.71 14.58
N VAL A 20 16.42 16.27 13.57
CA VAL A 20 15.80 15.85 12.31
C VAL A 20 15.11 14.53 12.65
N LEU A 21 13.80 14.57 12.89
CA LEU A 21 12.96 13.39 12.87
C LEU A 21 13.09 12.82 11.44
N THR A 22 14.00 11.87 11.26
CA THR A 22 14.05 11.08 10.03
C THR A 22 12.81 10.20 10.05
N ALA A 23 11.80 10.56 9.26
CA ALA A 23 10.72 9.63 8.95
C ALA A 23 11.33 8.34 8.39
N GLU A 24 10.80 7.19 8.78
CA GLU A 24 11.20 5.91 8.17
C GLU A 24 10.82 5.94 6.67
N SER A 25 11.59 5.22 5.84
CA SER A 25 11.20 4.98 4.45
C SER A 25 9.84 4.28 4.40
N LEU A 26 9.07 4.52 3.35
CA LEU A 26 7.78 3.84 3.18
C LEU A 26 7.98 2.32 3.09
N PRO A 27 7.08 1.54 3.69
CA PRO A 27 7.17 0.10 3.64
C PRO A 27 6.72 -0.41 2.27
N HIS A 28 7.44 -1.38 1.73
CA HIS A 28 7.09 -2.03 0.47
C HIS A 28 5.99 -3.11 0.63
N GLY A 29 5.27 -3.13 1.74
CA GLY A 29 4.21 -4.09 1.98
C GLY A 29 3.75 -4.16 3.42
N TYR A 30 3.09 -5.26 3.78
CA TYR A 30 2.49 -5.48 5.09
C TYR A 30 2.93 -6.82 5.66
N LYS A 31 3.49 -6.82 6.88
CA LYS A 31 4.08 -7.99 7.54
C LYS A 31 5.15 -8.65 6.64
N ASN A 32 4.94 -9.93 6.32
CA ASN A 32 5.83 -10.74 5.49
C ASN A 32 5.44 -10.76 4.00
N ILE A 33 4.46 -9.95 3.58
CA ILE A 33 4.05 -9.81 2.18
C ILE A 33 4.57 -8.48 1.65
N THR A 34 5.42 -8.52 0.62
CA THR A 34 6.03 -7.34 0.01
C THR A 34 5.76 -7.26 -1.48
N LEU A 35 5.64 -6.04 -1.99
CA LEU A 35 5.55 -5.77 -3.43
C LEU A 35 6.74 -6.39 -4.15
N GLY A 36 6.53 -6.86 -5.37
CA GLY A 36 7.51 -7.58 -6.18
C GLY A 36 7.59 -9.10 -5.93
N MET A 37 6.95 -9.64 -4.89
CA MET A 37 6.87 -11.09 -4.69
C MET A 37 6.13 -11.77 -5.83
N SER A 38 6.56 -12.98 -6.19
CA SER A 38 5.82 -13.85 -7.10
C SER A 38 4.53 -14.39 -6.45
N LEU A 39 3.63 -14.92 -7.27
CA LEU A 39 2.40 -15.53 -6.79
C LEU A 39 2.68 -16.67 -5.79
N GLU A 40 3.65 -17.55 -6.10
CA GLU A 40 3.99 -18.68 -5.24
C GLU A 40 4.66 -18.24 -3.93
N GLU A 41 5.60 -17.29 -3.96
CA GLU A 41 6.19 -16.73 -2.73
C GLU A 41 5.14 -16.09 -1.82
N THR A 42 4.19 -15.38 -2.42
CA THR A 42 3.07 -14.78 -1.67
C THR A 42 2.20 -15.85 -1.02
N LYS A 43 1.83 -16.91 -1.74
CA LYS A 43 1.06 -18.04 -1.20
C LYS A 43 1.78 -18.70 -0.03
N GLU A 44 3.08 -18.98 -0.18
CA GLU A 44 3.89 -19.56 0.91
C GLU A 44 3.92 -18.70 2.16
N ASN A 45 3.98 -17.37 2.00
CA ASN A 45 4.00 -16.45 3.13
C ASN A 45 2.61 -16.27 3.76
N LEU A 46 1.55 -16.28 2.97
CA LEU A 46 0.16 -16.23 3.47
C LEU A 46 -0.17 -17.46 4.32
N VAL A 47 0.29 -18.66 3.93
CA VAL A 47 0.11 -19.89 4.73
C VAL A 47 0.76 -19.80 6.11
N LYS A 48 1.88 -19.07 6.24
CA LYS A 48 2.62 -18.94 7.51
C LYS A 48 1.95 -17.98 8.52
N ASP A 49 1.05 -17.12 8.04
CA ASP A 49 0.41 -16.11 8.90
C ASP A 49 -1.13 -16.26 8.87
N PRO A 50 -1.72 -16.85 9.92
CA PRO A 50 -3.16 -17.09 9.99
C PRO A 50 -4.01 -15.82 10.03
N ASP A 51 -3.41 -14.64 10.31
CA ASP A 51 -4.14 -13.37 10.32
C ASP A 51 -4.69 -12.99 8.95
N PHE A 52 -4.13 -13.53 7.85
CA PHE A 52 -4.63 -13.26 6.50
C PHE A 52 -5.85 -14.11 6.12
N GLY A 53 -6.10 -15.23 6.80
CA GLY A 53 -7.22 -16.13 6.48
C GLY A 53 -7.10 -16.75 5.08
N TYR A 54 -5.89 -17.12 4.66
CA TYR A 54 -5.65 -17.75 3.36
C TYR A 54 -6.01 -19.26 3.39
N HIS A 55 -6.78 -19.71 2.40
CA HIS A 55 -7.31 -21.08 2.34
C HIS A 55 -6.78 -21.90 1.14
N GLY A 56 -5.69 -21.46 0.54
CA GLY A 56 -5.07 -22.15 -0.59
C GLY A 56 -5.60 -21.70 -1.96
N ASP A 57 -5.49 -22.61 -2.93
CA ASP A 57 -5.74 -22.27 -4.35
C ASP A 57 -7.17 -21.80 -4.66
N ARG A 58 -8.14 -22.07 -3.79
CA ARG A 58 -9.51 -21.57 -3.95
C ARG A 58 -9.61 -20.04 -3.83
N ASP A 59 -8.65 -19.41 -3.15
CA ASP A 59 -8.58 -17.96 -2.98
C ASP A 59 -7.83 -17.29 -4.16
N VAL A 60 -7.33 -18.09 -5.11
CA VAL A 60 -6.55 -17.63 -6.27
C VAL A 60 -7.43 -17.55 -7.51
N SER A 61 -7.45 -16.40 -8.15
CA SER A 61 -8.13 -16.16 -9.42
C SER A 61 -7.14 -15.79 -10.50
N LEU A 62 -7.10 -16.59 -11.57
CA LEU A 62 -6.33 -16.29 -12.77
C LEU A 62 -7.26 -15.66 -13.81
N ILE A 63 -6.87 -14.52 -14.37
CA ILE A 63 -7.65 -13.83 -15.39
C ILE A 63 -7.30 -14.48 -16.76
N PRO A 64 -8.25 -15.14 -17.44
CA PRO A 64 -7.98 -15.78 -18.71
C PRO A 64 -7.41 -14.80 -19.75
N ASN A 65 -6.42 -15.27 -20.54
CA ASN A 65 -5.74 -14.48 -21.57
C ASN A 65 -5.08 -13.17 -21.07
N SER A 66 -4.71 -13.13 -19.79
CA SER A 66 -4.06 -11.99 -19.16
C SER A 66 -2.86 -12.46 -18.34
N SER A 67 -1.88 -11.55 -18.19
CA SER A 67 -0.77 -11.73 -17.23
C SER A 67 -1.15 -11.37 -15.80
N LYS A 68 -2.45 -11.17 -15.53
CA LYS A 68 -2.94 -10.72 -14.23
C LYS A 68 -3.49 -11.89 -13.43
N SER A 69 -3.20 -11.90 -12.13
CA SER A 69 -3.79 -12.81 -11.16
C SER A 69 -4.15 -12.05 -9.86
N LEU A 70 -4.97 -12.67 -9.04
CA LEU A 70 -5.48 -12.11 -7.80
C LEU A 70 -5.53 -13.20 -6.74
N ILE A 71 -5.05 -12.91 -5.53
CA ILE A 71 -5.40 -13.66 -4.34
C ILE A 71 -6.38 -12.80 -3.53
N GLU A 72 -7.52 -13.36 -3.17
CA GLU A 72 -8.49 -12.75 -2.26
C GLU A 72 -8.64 -13.64 -1.02
N THR A 73 -8.34 -13.09 0.18
CA THR A 73 -8.41 -13.84 1.43
C THR A 73 -9.56 -13.35 2.30
N ASP A 74 -10.13 -14.26 3.10
CA ASP A 74 -11.17 -13.97 4.07
C ASP A 74 -10.63 -14.15 5.49
N ALA A 75 -10.10 -13.05 6.04
CA ALA A 75 -9.51 -13.03 7.38
C ALA A 75 -10.56 -12.94 8.51
N GLU A 76 -11.80 -12.56 8.21
CA GLU A 76 -12.87 -12.39 9.20
C GLU A 76 -13.26 -13.73 9.83
N HIS A 77 -13.22 -14.81 9.03
CA HIS A 77 -13.55 -16.17 9.46
C HIS A 77 -12.30 -17.03 9.72
N GLY A 78 -11.11 -16.43 9.70
CA GLY A 78 -9.84 -17.11 9.95
C GLY A 78 -9.57 -17.39 11.42
N LEU A 79 -8.47 -18.11 11.67
CA LEU A 79 -7.99 -18.47 13.02
C LEU A 79 -7.12 -17.38 13.66
N GLY A 80 -6.91 -16.26 12.94
CA GLY A 80 -6.01 -15.19 13.35
C GLY A 80 -6.61 -14.21 14.37
N SER A 81 -5.97 -13.06 14.48
CA SER A 81 -6.33 -11.99 15.44
C SER A 81 -7.66 -11.28 15.14
N ASN A 82 -8.20 -11.49 13.94
CA ASN A 82 -9.40 -10.82 13.39
C ASN A 82 -9.28 -9.28 13.35
N PHE A 83 -8.07 -8.74 13.31
CA PHE A 83 -7.86 -7.31 13.01
C PHE A 83 -8.02 -7.01 11.53
N LEU A 84 -7.87 -8.01 10.67
CA LEU A 84 -8.13 -7.92 9.24
C LEU A 84 -9.51 -8.56 8.94
N THR A 85 -10.18 -8.08 7.89
CA THR A 85 -11.42 -8.69 7.39
C THR A 85 -11.21 -9.36 6.05
N ARG A 86 -10.66 -8.65 5.08
CA ARG A 86 -10.41 -9.15 3.74
C ARG A 86 -9.17 -8.51 3.15
N CYS A 87 -8.37 -9.29 2.44
CA CYS A 87 -7.18 -8.79 1.76
C CYS A 87 -7.19 -9.18 0.28
N TRP A 88 -6.64 -8.32 -0.57
CA TRP A 88 -6.44 -8.58 -1.99
C TRP A 88 -4.98 -8.33 -2.35
N PHE A 89 -4.40 -9.29 -3.06
CA PHE A 89 -3.05 -9.27 -3.57
C PHE A 89 -3.12 -9.39 -5.09
N GLN A 90 -2.81 -8.29 -5.79
CA GLN A 90 -2.95 -8.21 -7.24
C GLN A 90 -1.59 -8.33 -7.90
N PHE A 91 -1.50 -9.21 -8.89
CA PHE A 91 -0.28 -9.51 -9.63
C PHE A 91 -0.39 -9.11 -11.09
N THR A 92 0.73 -8.73 -11.66
CA THR A 92 0.94 -8.53 -13.09
C THR A 92 2.29 -9.13 -13.47
N PHE A 93 2.35 -9.94 -14.53
CA PHE A 93 3.57 -10.66 -14.96
C PHE A 93 4.24 -11.47 -13.83
N ASP A 94 3.44 -12.08 -12.97
CA ASP A 94 3.87 -12.82 -11.76
C ASP A 94 4.54 -11.97 -10.68
N GLU A 95 4.36 -10.65 -10.69
CA GLU A 95 4.88 -9.73 -9.67
C GLU A 95 3.72 -9.06 -8.93
N LEU A 96 3.75 -9.09 -7.60
CA LEU A 96 2.79 -8.44 -6.71
C LEU A 96 2.95 -6.93 -6.78
N TYR A 97 1.96 -6.22 -7.33
CA TYR A 97 2.04 -4.77 -7.53
C TYR A 97 1.03 -3.95 -6.73
N ILE A 98 -0.04 -4.59 -6.22
CA ILE A 98 -0.97 -3.95 -5.28
C ILE A 98 -1.30 -4.88 -4.14
N ILE A 99 -1.19 -4.38 -2.91
CA ILE A 99 -1.67 -5.02 -1.68
C ILE A 99 -2.78 -4.15 -1.12
N THR A 100 -3.97 -4.71 -0.91
CA THR A 100 -5.11 -4.03 -0.30
C THR A 100 -5.55 -4.81 0.93
N ILE A 101 -5.66 -4.13 2.07
CA ILE A 101 -5.95 -4.72 3.37
C ILE A 101 -7.11 -3.98 4.00
N ASN A 102 -8.23 -4.66 4.19
CA ASN A 102 -9.33 -4.13 4.97
C ASN A 102 -9.13 -4.49 6.44
N ILE A 103 -9.17 -3.46 7.27
CA ILE A 103 -9.01 -3.56 8.71
C ILE A 103 -10.39 -3.56 9.36
N ASN A 104 -10.55 -4.38 10.39
CA ASN A 104 -11.82 -4.53 11.10
C ASN A 104 -12.17 -3.25 11.89
N PRO A 105 -13.24 -2.51 11.51
CA PRO A 105 -13.63 -1.27 12.16
C PRO A 105 -14.17 -1.46 13.59
N ASP A 106 -14.57 -2.68 13.96
CA ASP A 106 -14.99 -2.99 15.33
C ASP A 106 -13.80 -3.08 16.30
N LYS A 107 -12.58 -3.23 15.77
CA LYS A 107 -11.34 -3.40 16.55
C LYS A 107 -10.39 -2.22 16.44
N MET A 108 -10.46 -1.46 15.36
CA MET A 108 -9.57 -0.33 15.09
C MET A 108 -10.36 0.82 14.49
N ASP A 109 -9.92 2.04 14.76
CA ASP A 109 -10.48 3.25 14.16
C ASP A 109 -9.47 3.94 13.23
N TYR A 110 -9.99 4.72 12.30
CA TYR A 110 -9.19 5.43 11.29
C TYR A 110 -8.15 6.35 11.92
N TYR A 111 -8.54 7.10 12.96
CA TYR A 111 -7.67 8.09 13.58
C TYR A 111 -6.45 7.46 14.26
N SER A 112 -6.64 6.35 14.96
CA SER A 112 -5.55 5.61 15.60
C SER A 112 -4.52 5.12 14.58
N ILE A 113 -4.97 4.57 13.44
CA ILE A 113 -4.06 4.12 12.37
C ILE A 113 -3.40 5.32 11.69
N PHE A 114 -4.16 6.36 11.34
CA PHE A 114 -3.62 7.59 10.75
C PHE A 114 -2.52 8.21 11.61
N THR A 115 -2.77 8.33 12.93
CA THR A 115 -1.79 8.88 13.87
C THR A 115 -0.53 8.03 13.89
N LYS A 116 -0.68 6.70 13.93
CA LYS A 116 0.48 5.78 13.96
C LYS A 116 1.29 5.83 12.67
N LEU A 117 0.65 5.89 11.52
CA LEU A 117 1.34 6.04 10.23
C LEU A 117 2.06 7.39 10.14
N THR A 118 1.42 8.47 10.62
CA THR A 118 2.02 9.82 10.64
C THR A 118 3.21 9.90 11.58
N GLU A 119 3.15 9.26 12.75
CA GLU A 119 4.30 9.16 13.68
C GLU A 119 5.49 8.45 13.04
N LYS A 120 5.22 7.40 12.26
CA LYS A 120 6.24 6.53 11.70
C LYS A 120 6.83 7.05 10.39
N TYR A 121 5.98 7.52 9.49
CA TYR A 121 6.34 7.89 8.12
C TYR A 121 6.26 9.39 7.83
N GLY A 122 5.92 10.21 8.84
CA GLY A 122 5.74 11.66 8.67
C GLY A 122 4.36 12.02 8.15
N GLN A 123 4.18 13.30 7.81
CA GLN A 123 2.91 13.80 7.28
C GLN A 123 2.62 13.19 5.90
N PRO A 124 1.35 12.89 5.57
CA PRO A 124 1.00 12.40 4.25
C PRO A 124 1.33 13.43 3.16
N THR A 125 1.76 12.95 2.00
CA THR A 125 2.05 13.77 0.80
C THR A 125 0.78 14.36 0.19
N SER A 126 -0.37 13.68 0.39
CA SER A 126 -1.70 14.13 -0.01
C SER A 126 -2.73 13.71 1.02
N PHE A 127 -3.69 14.62 1.28
CA PHE A 127 -4.76 14.37 2.22
C PHE A 127 -6.08 14.94 1.68
N ASN A 128 -7.13 14.12 1.69
CA ASN A 128 -8.48 14.50 1.32
C ASN A 128 -9.51 13.81 2.25
N PRO A 129 -10.82 14.14 2.18
CA PRO A 129 -11.84 13.56 3.07
C PRO A 129 -11.98 12.03 3.00
N GLN A 130 -11.48 11.38 1.95
CA GLN A 130 -11.60 9.93 1.73
C GLN A 130 -10.30 9.18 2.03
N ALA A 131 -9.13 9.83 1.87
CA ALA A 131 -7.85 9.15 1.99
C ALA A 131 -6.72 10.07 2.47
N ALA A 132 -5.76 9.48 3.17
CA ALA A 132 -4.44 10.02 3.43
C ALA A 132 -3.42 9.17 2.64
N THR A 133 -2.55 9.81 1.87
CA THR A 133 -1.60 9.14 0.99
C THR A 133 -0.18 9.57 1.33
N TRP A 134 0.71 8.61 1.46
CA TRP A 134 2.16 8.77 1.55
C TRP A 134 2.76 8.18 0.28
N GLN A 135 3.65 8.90 -0.36
CA GLN A 135 4.25 8.50 -1.62
C GLN A 135 5.73 8.88 -1.66
N ASP A 136 6.56 7.95 -2.11
CA ASP A 136 7.95 8.17 -2.50
C ASP A 136 8.15 7.75 -3.97
N GLU A 137 9.41 7.54 -4.39
CA GLU A 137 9.75 7.17 -5.76
C GLU A 137 9.22 5.77 -6.13
N ASP A 138 9.27 4.82 -5.20
CA ASP A 138 9.00 3.40 -5.45
C ASP A 138 7.57 3.01 -5.07
N VAL A 139 7.04 3.56 -3.96
CA VAL A 139 5.80 3.09 -3.34
C VAL A 139 4.81 4.21 -3.10
N THR A 140 3.54 3.94 -3.35
CA THR A 140 2.41 4.70 -2.84
C THR A 140 1.69 3.88 -1.78
N MET A 141 1.63 4.40 -0.55
CA MET A 141 0.84 3.86 0.55
C MET A 141 -0.34 4.79 0.82
N SER A 142 -1.55 4.24 0.95
CA SER A 142 -2.74 5.03 1.32
C SER A 142 -3.54 4.38 2.44
N LEU A 143 -4.09 5.23 3.31
CA LEU A 143 -5.13 4.86 4.28
C LEU A 143 -6.44 5.48 3.79
N GLU A 144 -7.35 4.63 3.33
CA GLU A 144 -8.61 4.99 2.71
C GLU A 144 -9.79 4.68 3.63
N LYS A 145 -10.86 5.48 3.57
CA LYS A 145 -12.09 5.18 4.31
C LYS A 145 -12.88 4.05 3.64
N PRO A 146 -13.61 3.20 4.41
CA PRO A 146 -13.78 3.30 5.86
C PRO A 146 -12.52 2.96 6.66
N LEU A 147 -11.76 1.91 6.31
CA LEU A 147 -10.54 1.52 6.99
C LEU A 147 -9.72 0.53 6.13
N THR A 148 -9.22 1.02 5.02
CA THR A 148 -8.44 0.23 4.06
C THR A 148 -7.02 0.78 3.95
N LEU A 149 -6.03 -0.08 4.15
CA LEU A 149 -4.63 0.22 3.91
C LEU A 149 -4.21 -0.40 2.58
N LYS A 150 -3.60 0.40 1.71
CA LYS A 150 -3.19 -0.03 0.37
C LYS A 150 -1.73 0.32 0.11
N TYR A 151 -1.03 -0.59 -0.55
CA TYR A 151 0.34 -0.41 -1.04
C TYR A 151 0.36 -0.65 -2.54
N ILE A 152 1.03 0.22 -3.27
CA ILE A 152 1.13 0.15 -4.74
C ILE A 152 2.58 0.32 -5.12
N ASP A 153 3.12 -0.60 -5.94
CA ASP A 153 4.37 -0.42 -6.64
C ASP A 153 4.16 0.57 -7.79
N ASN A 154 4.75 1.76 -7.69
CA ASN A 154 4.53 2.85 -8.63
C ASN A 154 4.96 2.47 -10.05
N LYS A 155 6.08 1.78 -10.19
CA LYS A 155 6.65 1.39 -11.48
C LYS A 155 5.83 0.30 -12.18
N LEU A 156 5.48 -0.77 -11.46
CA LEU A 156 4.67 -1.86 -12.00
C LEU A 156 3.24 -1.40 -12.30
N PHE A 157 2.70 -0.49 -11.49
CA PHE A 157 1.39 0.11 -11.73
C PHE A 157 1.38 0.91 -13.02
N GLU A 158 2.36 1.78 -13.25
CA GLU A 158 2.48 2.56 -14.48
C GLU A 158 2.66 1.65 -15.70
N GLN A 159 3.53 0.65 -15.62
CA GLN A 159 3.71 -0.33 -16.70
C GLN A 159 2.42 -1.07 -17.03
N THR A 160 1.65 -1.47 -16.01
CA THR A 160 0.37 -2.17 -16.19
C THR A 160 -0.68 -1.28 -16.84
N GLN A 161 -0.72 0.01 -16.49
CA GLN A 161 -1.61 0.99 -17.13
C GLN A 161 -1.25 1.19 -18.61
N ASN A 162 0.03 1.36 -18.90
CA ASN A 162 0.52 1.53 -20.27
C ASN A 162 0.24 0.30 -21.13
N TYR A 163 0.45 -0.91 -20.59
CA TYR A 163 0.15 -2.16 -21.28
C TYR A 163 -1.36 -2.32 -21.56
N SER A 164 -2.20 -1.96 -20.60
CA SER A 164 -3.66 -1.99 -20.76
C SER A 164 -4.17 -0.99 -21.80
N ASN A 165 -3.54 0.18 -21.89
CA ASN A 165 -3.86 1.19 -22.90
C ASN A 165 -3.47 0.77 -24.32
N ILE A 166 -2.42 -0.05 -24.49
CA ILE A 166 -1.99 -0.58 -25.78
C ILE A 166 -2.93 -1.71 -26.25
N GLN A 167 -3.51 -2.47 -25.31
CA GLN A 167 -4.45 -3.56 -25.61
C GLN A 167 -5.90 -3.14 -25.40
N LYS A 168 -6.34 -2.05 -26.03
CA LYS A 168 -7.75 -1.65 -26.01
C LYS A 168 -8.62 -2.79 -26.54
N SER A 169 -9.67 -3.13 -25.80
CA SER A 169 -10.61 -4.13 -26.25
C SER A 169 -11.38 -3.63 -27.47
N PRO A 170 -11.87 -4.51 -28.38
CA PRO A 170 -12.74 -4.08 -29.50
C PRO A 170 -13.94 -3.22 -29.04
N THR A 171 -14.47 -3.49 -27.85
CA THR A 171 -15.59 -2.73 -27.26
C THR A 171 -15.18 -1.32 -26.85
N GLU A 172 -13.98 -1.14 -26.31
CA GLU A 172 -13.43 0.18 -25.96
C GLU A 172 -13.14 1.02 -27.21
N ILE A 173 -12.58 0.39 -28.26
CA ILE A 173 -12.35 1.05 -29.55
C ILE A 173 -13.69 1.53 -30.16
N THR A 174 -14.70 0.68 -30.16
CA THR A 174 -16.04 1.04 -30.66
C THR A 174 -16.68 2.16 -29.84
N ARG A 175 -16.50 2.16 -28.54
CA ARG A 175 -17.00 3.22 -27.65
C ARG A 175 -16.30 4.56 -27.90
N GLU A 176 -14.99 4.56 -28.08
CA GLU A 176 -14.23 5.77 -28.39
C GLU A 176 -14.63 6.33 -29.74
N MET A 177 -14.74 5.48 -30.78
CA MET A 177 -15.24 5.90 -32.10
C MET A 177 -16.62 6.55 -32.00
N PHE A 178 -17.54 5.97 -31.25
CA PHE A 178 -18.85 6.57 -31.03
C PHE A 178 -18.77 7.93 -30.32
N LEU A 179 -17.88 8.11 -29.37
CA LEU A 179 -17.71 9.39 -28.66
C LEU A 179 -17.06 10.47 -29.54
N GLU A 180 -16.24 10.09 -30.51
CA GLU A 180 -15.63 11.02 -31.47
C GLU A 180 -16.62 11.51 -32.55
N GLU A 181 -17.75 10.80 -32.73
CA GLU A 181 -18.83 11.19 -33.66
C GLU A 181 -19.84 12.17 -33.03
N LEU A 182 -19.75 12.47 -31.72
CA LEU A 182 -20.65 13.40 -31.01
C LEU A 182 -20.12 14.83 -31.05
#